data_d23b84f5400354560a6bf72702433106
#
_entry.id   d23b84f5400354560a6bf72702433106
#
_cell.length_a   1.000
_cell.length_b   1.000
_cell.length_c   1.000
_cell.angle_alpha   90.00
_cell.angle_beta   90.00
_cell.angle_gamma   90.00
#
_symmetry.space_group_name_H-M   'P 1'
#
loop_
_entity.id
_entity.type
_entity.pdbx_description
1 polymer ?
#
loop_
_entity_poly.entity_id
_entity_poly.type
_entity_poly.pdbx_seq_one_letter_code
_entity_poly.pdbx_strand_id
1 'polypeptide(L)'
;MITKEQIFEFFEYKDGNLYWKKQLNNRGKIGQIAGAEDLRGCRIIGFQGKHYLMHRLIFLMFHGYLPKKIDHIDCNPSNSKIENLREANHAENSYNA
;
A
#
# COMPACT_ATOMS: atom_id res chain seq x y z
N MET A 1 -0.13 13.67 -6.80
CA MET A 1 0.00 12.57 -5.85
C MET A 1 -1.36 11.90 -5.66
N ILE A 2 -1.39 10.59 -5.54
CA ILE A 2 -2.66 9.86 -5.38
C ILE A 2 -3.35 10.27 -4.08
N THR A 3 -4.67 10.41 -4.13
CA THR A 3 -5.47 10.78 -2.97
C THR A 3 -6.20 9.58 -2.40
N LYS A 4 -6.66 9.70 -1.15
CA LYS A 4 -7.48 8.67 -0.50
C LYS A 4 -8.71 8.34 -1.34
N GLU A 5 -9.36 9.35 -1.89
CA GLU A 5 -10.54 9.19 -2.72
C GLU A 5 -10.25 8.39 -3.99
N GLN A 6 -9.09 8.67 -4.61
CA GLN A 6 -8.68 7.92 -5.80
C GLN A 6 -8.41 6.45 -5.46
N ILE A 7 -7.83 6.18 -4.30
CA ILE A 7 -7.58 4.79 -3.88
C ILE A 7 -8.91 4.05 -3.73
N PHE A 8 -9.89 4.65 -3.07
CA PHE A 8 -11.21 4.04 -2.93
C PHE A 8 -11.93 3.86 -4.27
N GLU A 9 -11.68 4.76 -5.21
CA GLU A 9 -12.30 4.68 -6.53
C GLU A 9 -11.74 3.54 -7.36
N PHE A 10 -10.42 3.33 -7.34
CA PHE A 10 -9.75 2.39 -8.23
C PHE A 10 -9.43 1.05 -7.61
N PHE A 11 -9.37 0.97 -6.29
CA PHE A 11 -8.92 -0.24 -5.60
C PHE A 11 -9.88 -0.69 -4.51
N GLU A 12 -9.90 -1.99 -4.27
CA GLU A 12 -10.62 -2.59 -3.16
C GLU A 12 -9.62 -3.28 -2.24
N TYR A 13 -9.72 -2.99 -0.94
CA TYR A 13 -8.87 -3.64 0.06
C TYR A 13 -9.48 -4.97 0.49
N LYS A 14 -8.63 -6.02 0.53
CA LYS A 14 -9.06 -7.32 1.01
C LYS A 14 -7.85 -8.06 1.59
N ASP A 15 -7.89 -8.34 2.87
CA ASP A 15 -6.87 -9.15 3.58
C ASP A 15 -5.43 -8.70 3.33
N GLY A 16 -5.19 -7.40 3.34
CA GLY A 16 -3.86 -6.84 3.18
C GLY A 16 -3.42 -6.65 1.74
N ASN A 17 -4.32 -6.81 0.79
CA ASN A 17 -4.03 -6.60 -0.61
C ASN A 17 -5.01 -5.62 -1.22
N LEU A 18 -4.59 -4.97 -2.30
CA LEU A 18 -5.46 -4.12 -3.11
C LEU A 18 -5.77 -4.82 -4.43
N TYR A 19 -7.02 -4.77 -4.82
CA TYR A 19 -7.52 -5.35 -6.07
C TYR A 19 -8.10 -4.24 -6.92
N TRP A 20 -7.99 -4.37 -8.24
CA TRP A 20 -8.54 -3.37 -9.15
C TRP A 20 -10.07 -3.36 -9.10
N LYS A 21 -10.65 -2.22 -8.79
CA LYS A 21 -12.09 -1.98 -8.89
C LYS A 21 -12.46 -1.34 -10.21
N LYS A 22 -11.53 -0.61 -10.82
CA LYS A 22 -11.75 0.16 -12.03
C LYS A 22 -10.56 -0.06 -12.93
N GLN A 23 -10.81 -0.26 -14.21
CA GLN A 23 -9.73 -0.48 -15.16
C GLN A 23 -9.06 0.84 -15.50
N LEU A 24 -7.73 0.87 -15.39
CA LEU A 24 -6.92 2.02 -15.77
C LEU A 24 -6.18 1.67 -17.05
N ASN A 25 -6.56 2.29 -18.16
CA ASN A 25 -6.03 1.96 -19.49
C ASN A 25 -6.27 0.49 -19.81
N ASN A 26 -5.27 -0.21 -20.38
CA ASN A 26 -5.36 -1.63 -20.67
C ASN A 26 -4.59 -2.48 -19.66
N ARG A 27 -4.19 -1.87 -18.55
CA ARG A 27 -3.43 -2.55 -17.50
C ARG A 27 -4.33 -2.89 -16.35
N GLY A 28 -4.12 -4.06 -15.80
CA GLY A 28 -4.89 -4.51 -14.64
C GLY A 28 -6.35 -4.77 -14.99
N LYS A 29 -6.82 -5.95 -14.70
CA LYS A 29 -8.22 -6.31 -14.88
C LYS A 29 -8.96 -6.16 -13.58
N ILE A 30 -10.22 -5.72 -13.65
CA ILE A 30 -11.09 -5.62 -12.48
C ILE A 30 -11.12 -6.96 -11.76
N GLY A 31 -10.90 -6.93 -10.44
CA GLY A 31 -10.88 -8.13 -9.61
C GLY A 31 -9.52 -8.78 -9.47
N GLN A 32 -8.52 -8.36 -10.25
CA GLN A 32 -7.16 -8.87 -10.10
C GLN A 32 -6.42 -8.08 -9.03
N ILE A 33 -5.45 -8.75 -8.38
CA ILE A 33 -4.58 -8.09 -7.42
C ILE A 33 -3.76 -7.01 -8.14
N ALA A 34 -3.67 -5.85 -7.52
CA ALA A 34 -2.93 -4.73 -8.11
C ALA A 34 -1.44 -4.87 -7.85
N GLY A 35 -0.64 -4.54 -8.86
CA GLY A 35 0.81 -4.47 -8.72
C GLY A 35 1.52 -5.80 -8.78
N ALA A 36 2.82 -5.77 -8.53
CA ALA A 36 3.69 -6.94 -8.57
C ALA A 36 4.68 -6.89 -7.42
N GLU A 37 5.01 -8.05 -6.85
CA GLU A 37 6.00 -8.13 -5.79
C GLU A 37 7.41 -7.93 -6.34
N ASP A 38 8.24 -7.20 -5.58
CA ASP A 38 9.66 -7.11 -5.85
C ASP A 38 10.41 -8.22 -5.10
N LEU A 39 11.74 -8.20 -5.19
CA LEU A 39 12.58 -9.24 -4.58
C LEU A 39 12.51 -9.25 -3.06
N ARG A 40 12.05 -8.16 -2.45
CA ARG A 40 11.94 -8.06 -0.98
C ARG A 40 10.58 -8.50 -0.46
N GLY A 41 9.65 -8.83 -1.35
CA GLY A 41 8.28 -9.16 -0.98
C GLY A 41 7.36 -7.95 -0.88
N CYS A 42 7.83 -6.77 -1.24
CA CYS A 42 7.00 -5.57 -1.28
C CYS A 42 6.26 -5.51 -2.61
N ARG A 43 4.99 -5.15 -2.58
CA ARG A 43 4.22 -5.02 -3.80
C ARG A 43 4.19 -3.58 -4.27
N ILE A 44 4.47 -3.38 -5.55
CA ILE A 44 4.53 -2.05 -6.18
C ILE A 44 3.38 -1.92 -7.15
N ILE A 45 2.64 -0.83 -7.08
CA ILE A 45 1.47 -0.56 -7.93
C ILE A 45 1.76 0.64 -8.81
N GLY A 46 1.59 0.46 -10.12
CA GLY A 46 1.66 1.58 -11.07
C GLY A 46 0.31 2.25 -11.21
N PHE A 47 0.28 3.57 -11.06
CA PHE A 47 -0.95 4.35 -11.17
C PHE A 47 -0.63 5.72 -11.76
N GLN A 48 -1.25 6.00 -12.92
CA GLN A 48 -1.09 7.28 -13.62
C GLN A 48 0.37 7.70 -13.82
N GLY A 49 1.19 6.75 -14.29
CA GLY A 49 2.59 7.02 -14.61
C GLY A 49 3.53 7.05 -13.42
N LYS A 50 3.05 6.76 -12.22
CA LYS A 50 3.87 6.72 -11.01
C LYS A 50 3.78 5.35 -10.36
N HIS A 51 4.81 5.01 -9.58
CA HIS A 51 4.85 3.76 -8.84
C HIS A 51 4.68 4.02 -7.34
N TYR A 52 3.83 3.23 -6.71
CA TYR A 52 3.53 3.35 -5.28
C TYR A 52 3.72 2.00 -4.60
N LEU A 53 4.21 2.03 -3.38
CA LEU A 53 4.23 0.82 -2.55
C LEU A 53 2.81 0.56 -2.05
N MET A 54 2.34 -0.67 -2.20
CA MET A 54 0.96 -1.03 -1.84
C MET A 54 0.63 -0.73 -0.38
N HIS A 55 1.56 -1.02 0.54
CA HIS A 55 1.31 -0.77 1.95
C HIS A 55 1.11 0.72 2.26
N ARG A 56 1.76 1.60 1.50
CA ARG A 56 1.57 3.04 1.66
C ARG A 56 0.17 3.47 1.21
N LEU A 57 -0.31 2.90 0.11
CA LEU A 57 -1.66 3.17 -0.36
C LEU A 57 -2.72 2.66 0.62
N ILE A 58 -2.49 1.48 1.20
CA ILE A 58 -3.39 0.91 2.21
C ILE A 58 -3.43 1.81 3.44
N PHE A 59 -2.27 2.27 3.91
CA PHE A 59 -2.21 3.16 5.06
C PHE A 59 -2.99 4.46 4.79
N LEU A 60 -2.75 5.07 3.63
CA LEU A 60 -3.44 6.30 3.24
C LEU A 60 -4.96 6.08 3.15
N MET A 61 -5.38 4.92 2.64
CA MET A 61 -6.78 4.57 2.49
C MET A 61 -7.52 4.57 3.83
N PHE A 62 -6.90 4.04 4.88
CA PHE A 62 -7.55 3.87 6.18
C PHE A 62 -7.29 5.04 7.14
N HIS A 63 -6.12 5.66 7.06
CA HIS A 63 -5.76 6.73 8.02
C HIS A 63 -5.94 8.14 7.46
N GLY A 64 -6.02 8.28 6.14
CA GLY A 64 -6.27 9.58 5.50
C GLY A 64 -5.05 10.47 5.38
N TYR A 65 -3.87 10.00 5.75
CA TYR A 65 -2.62 10.72 5.57
C TYR A 65 -1.50 9.72 5.27
N LEU A 66 -0.37 10.23 4.77
CA LEU A 66 0.75 9.38 4.39
C LEU A 66 2.00 9.80 5.16
N PRO A 67 2.46 9.00 6.13
CA PRO A 67 3.66 9.33 6.90
C PRO A 67 4.91 9.12 6.05
N LYS A 68 6.04 9.62 6.55
CA LYS A 68 7.33 9.43 5.89
C LYS A 68 7.75 7.96 5.85
N LYS A 69 7.49 7.25 6.93
CA LYS A 69 7.81 5.81 7.04
C LYS A 69 6.65 5.05 7.61
N ILE A 70 6.45 3.85 7.08
CA ILE A 70 5.47 2.90 7.60
C ILE A 70 6.23 1.64 7.96
N ASP A 71 5.94 1.10 9.13
CA ASP A 71 6.58 -0.10 9.66
C ASP A 71 5.60 -1.25 9.63
N HIS A 72 6.11 -2.46 9.33
CA HIS A 72 5.35 -3.70 9.41
C HIS A 72 5.57 -4.28 10.81
N ILE A 73 4.52 -4.37 11.60
CA ILE A 73 4.64 -4.75 13.03
C ILE A 73 5.30 -6.11 13.19
N ASP A 74 4.99 -7.07 12.32
CA ASP A 74 5.58 -8.40 12.34
C ASP A 74 6.89 -8.50 11.55
N CYS A 75 7.41 -7.38 11.06
CA CYS A 75 8.62 -7.31 10.23
C CYS A 75 8.52 -8.06 8.90
N ASN A 76 7.33 -8.41 8.47
CA ASN A 76 7.11 -9.10 7.20
C ASN A 76 6.59 -8.12 6.14
N PRO A 77 7.41 -7.71 5.16
CA PRO A 77 6.99 -6.74 4.15
C PRO A 77 5.88 -7.27 3.23
N SER A 78 5.65 -8.56 3.22
CA SER A 78 4.55 -9.15 2.43
C SER A 78 3.21 -9.07 3.15
N ASN A 79 3.20 -8.75 4.44
CA ASN A 79 1.97 -8.65 5.22
C ASN A 79 1.55 -7.20 5.34
N SER A 80 0.77 -6.73 4.38
CA SER A 80 0.31 -5.34 4.33
C SER A 80 -1.10 -5.15 4.88
N LYS A 81 -1.57 -6.06 5.71
CA LYS A 81 -2.85 -5.87 6.41
C LYS A 81 -2.80 -4.60 7.23
N ILE A 82 -3.89 -3.84 7.22
CA ILE A 82 -3.91 -2.54 7.88
C ILE A 82 -3.56 -2.63 9.37
N GLU A 83 -3.99 -3.67 10.05
CA GLU A 83 -3.65 -3.88 11.46
C GLU A 83 -2.18 -4.21 11.70
N ASN A 84 -1.43 -4.53 10.63
CA ASN A 84 0.01 -4.78 10.69
C ASN A 84 0.85 -3.57 10.30
N LEU A 85 0.21 -2.47 9.91
CA LEU A 85 0.91 -1.26 9.47
C LEU A 85 0.80 -0.19 10.54
N ARG A 86 1.93 0.46 10.83
CA ARG A 86 1.96 1.59 11.75
C ARG A 86 2.91 2.65 11.23
N GLU A 87 2.66 3.88 11.65
CA GLU A 87 3.59 4.96 11.33
C GLU A 87 4.87 4.75 12.12
N ALA A 88 6.00 4.73 11.43
CA ALA A 88 7.30 4.58 12.07
C ALA A 88 7.85 5.95 12.42
N ASN A 89 8.15 6.15 13.69
CA ASN A 89 8.80 7.35 14.17
C ASN A 89 10.30 7.10 14.24
N HIS A 90 11.10 8.02 13.71
CA HIS A 90 12.54 7.87 13.70
C HIS A 90 13.12 7.68 15.10
N ALA A 91 12.59 8.39 16.09
CA ALA A 91 13.02 8.25 17.47
C ALA A 91 12.66 6.86 18.04
N GLU A 92 11.50 6.34 17.72
CA GLU A 92 11.10 5.00 18.14
C GLU A 92 11.99 3.93 17.52
N ASN A 93 12.33 4.08 16.25
CA ASN A 93 13.23 3.16 15.58
C ASN A 93 14.60 3.14 16.22
N SER A 94 15.08 4.30 16.67
CA SER A 94 16.35 4.38 17.38
C SER A 94 16.30 3.66 18.72
N TYR A 95 15.18 3.73 19.40
CA TYR A 95 14.99 3.06 20.69
C TYR A 95 14.94 1.55 20.57
N ASN A 96 14.36 1.07 19.50
CA ASN A 96 14.10 -0.36 19.32
C ASN A 96 15.15 -1.04 18.45
N ALA A 97 16.14 -0.30 18.07
CA ALA A 97 17.21 -0.82 17.22
C ALA A 97 18.15 -1.72 18.01
#